data_0f0d635ab9611328ec62605befa10fd4
#
_entry.id   0f0d635ab9611328ec62605befa10fd4
#
_cell.length_a   1.000
_cell.length_b   1.000
_cell.length_c   1.000
_cell.angle_alpha   90.00
_cell.angle_beta   90.00
_cell.angle_gamma   90.00
#
_symmetry.space_group_name_H-M   'P 1'
#
loop_
_entity.id
_entity.type
_entity.pdbx_description
1 polymer ?
#
loop_
_entity_poly.entity_id
_entity_poly.type
_entity_poly.pdbx_seq_one_letter_code
_entity_poly.pdbx_strand_id
1 'polypeptide(L)'
;MSPILVRPVREQLEHDRVIRLLQAKLKRKHDVVTNIGEDQTVPVRIGQVQIFPDLVLTSVDRGKKLMGTVEVETAESVNHLEAMAQWAHLGRARAPFHLYVPAGCVDIARRLAVENSVNVAEIWSYHTIGDQTRFTLVHRAPTPEVRKVSEPARARPAARTVAPARAAAKKRREAEPARRKSAPTRSAGKTSRTKRSAAPKAASTRTMKRK
;
A
#
# COMPACT_ATOMS: atom_id res chain seq x y z
N MET A 1 11.39 -5.88 -11.90
CA MET A 1 12.66 -5.20 -11.57
C MET A 1 12.42 -3.72 -11.75
N SER A 2 12.48 -2.95 -10.68
CA SER A 2 12.42 -1.49 -10.78
C SER A 2 13.72 -0.99 -11.42
N PRO A 3 13.68 -0.03 -12.34
CA PRO A 3 14.89 0.55 -12.87
C PRO A 3 15.64 1.23 -11.72
N ILE A 4 16.84 0.74 -11.43
CA ILE A 4 17.74 1.38 -10.49
C ILE A 4 18.26 2.63 -11.19
N LEU A 5 17.62 3.77 -10.93
CA LEU A 5 18.17 5.07 -11.30
C LEU A 5 19.37 5.32 -10.38
N VAL A 6 20.57 5.22 -10.94
CA VAL A 6 21.80 5.55 -10.21
C VAL A 6 21.80 7.06 -9.98
N ARG A 7 21.53 7.49 -8.75
CA ARG A 7 21.62 8.91 -8.37
C ARG A 7 23.07 9.37 -8.34
N PRO A 8 23.39 10.60 -8.78
CA PRO A 8 24.70 11.17 -8.58
C PRO A 8 25.06 11.20 -7.08
N VAL A 9 26.34 10.99 -6.75
CA VAL A 9 26.80 10.88 -5.36
C VAL A 9 26.36 12.05 -4.48
N ARG A 10 26.42 13.29 -5.00
CA ARG A 10 26.00 14.49 -4.26
C ARG A 10 24.53 14.46 -3.93
N GLU A 11 23.71 14.06 -4.86
CA GLU A 11 22.26 13.94 -4.73
C GLU A 11 21.92 12.85 -3.72
N GLN A 12 22.60 11.70 -3.77
CA GLN A 12 22.42 10.62 -2.81
C GLN A 12 22.77 11.08 -1.38
N LEU A 13 23.85 11.84 -1.21
CA LEU A 13 24.25 12.38 0.10
C LEU A 13 23.20 13.36 0.66
N GLU A 14 22.61 14.22 -0.18
CA GLU A 14 21.55 15.13 0.24
C GLU A 14 20.30 14.35 0.64
N HIS A 15 19.87 13.40 -0.17
CA HIS A 15 18.75 12.52 0.09
C HIS A 15 18.91 11.79 1.44
N ASP A 16 20.03 11.09 1.63
CA ASP A 16 20.30 10.34 2.86
C ASP A 16 20.35 11.23 4.10
N ARG A 17 20.88 12.45 3.94
CA ARG A 17 20.92 13.45 5.02
C ARG A 17 19.50 13.84 5.45
N VAL A 18 18.61 14.13 4.49
CA VAL A 18 17.23 14.50 4.77
C VAL A 18 16.50 13.36 5.46
N ILE A 19 16.67 12.12 4.98
CA ILE A 19 16.07 10.93 5.60
C ILE A 19 16.51 10.78 7.05
N ARG A 20 17.81 10.91 7.36
CA ARG A 20 18.33 10.80 8.72
C ARG A 20 17.78 11.89 9.65
N LEU A 21 17.63 13.12 9.17
CA LEU A 21 17.02 14.22 9.93
C LEU A 21 15.53 13.92 10.22
N LEU A 22 14.80 13.41 9.24
CA LEU A 22 13.41 13.00 9.41
C LEU A 22 13.29 11.82 10.35
N GLN A 23 14.16 10.82 10.26
CA GLN A 23 14.21 9.71 11.18
C GLN A 23 14.36 10.19 12.63
N ALA A 24 15.32 11.09 12.90
CA ALA A 24 15.53 11.64 14.23
C ALA A 24 14.30 12.41 14.75
N LYS A 25 13.62 13.16 13.87
CA LYS A 25 12.41 13.93 14.20
C LYS A 25 11.21 13.03 14.48
N LEU A 26 11.00 12.01 13.64
CA LEU A 26 9.82 11.15 13.68
C LEU A 26 9.91 10.05 14.75
N LYS A 27 11.10 9.64 15.16
CA LYS A 27 11.33 8.69 16.27
C LYS A 27 10.72 9.11 17.59
N ARG A 28 10.36 10.38 17.76
CA ARG A 28 9.66 10.85 18.95
C ARG A 28 8.23 10.34 19.08
N LYS A 29 7.61 9.93 17.96
CA LYS A 29 6.19 9.54 17.89
C LYS A 29 5.97 8.15 17.31
N HIS A 30 6.92 7.64 16.56
CA HIS A 30 6.81 6.41 15.80
C HIS A 30 8.07 5.56 15.97
N ASP A 31 7.93 4.26 15.83
CA ASP A 31 9.06 3.40 15.50
C ASP A 31 9.35 3.59 14.02
N VAL A 32 10.59 3.98 13.68
CA VAL A 32 10.97 4.43 12.34
C VAL A 32 12.06 3.56 11.78
N VAL A 33 11.77 2.90 10.68
CA VAL A 33 12.76 2.16 9.89
C VAL A 33 13.04 2.91 8.60
N THR A 34 14.30 2.94 8.20
CA THR A 34 14.76 3.60 6.96
C THR A 34 15.26 2.57 5.96
N ASN A 35 14.98 2.79 4.69
CA ASN A 35 15.54 2.04 3.56
C ASN A 35 16.50 2.99 2.81
N ILE A 36 17.74 3.11 3.30
CA ILE A 36 18.77 4.01 2.75
C ILE A 36 19.78 3.21 1.94
N GLY A 37 20.11 3.69 0.76
CA GLY A 37 21.12 3.06 -0.10
C GLY A 37 20.66 1.70 -0.62
N GLU A 38 21.56 0.71 -0.56
CA GLU A 38 21.26 -0.67 -1.00
C GLU A 38 20.51 -1.49 0.06
N ASP A 39 20.41 -0.99 1.29
CA ASP A 39 19.78 -1.68 2.42
C ASP A 39 18.25 -1.53 2.39
N GLN A 40 17.59 -2.22 1.47
CA GLN A 40 16.13 -2.32 1.42
C GLN A 40 15.63 -3.36 2.44
N THR A 41 15.47 -2.93 3.69
CA THR A 41 15.21 -3.86 4.80
C THR A 41 13.73 -4.09 5.08
N VAL A 42 12.89 -3.07 4.91
CA VAL A 42 11.45 -3.16 5.27
C VAL A 42 10.56 -2.76 4.12
N PRO A 43 9.98 -3.74 3.41
CA PRO A 43 9.00 -3.48 2.36
C PRO A 43 7.62 -3.15 2.94
N VAL A 44 6.89 -2.29 2.24
CA VAL A 44 5.44 -2.11 2.40
C VAL A 44 4.72 -2.88 1.30
N ARG A 45 3.84 -3.80 1.69
CA ARG A 45 3.01 -4.57 0.74
C ARG A 45 1.76 -3.80 0.37
N ILE A 46 1.57 -3.61 -0.94
CA ILE A 46 0.39 -2.96 -1.50
C ILE A 46 -0.18 -3.90 -2.57
N GLY A 47 -1.17 -4.70 -2.18
CA GLY A 47 -1.65 -5.80 -3.02
C GLY A 47 -0.58 -6.86 -3.21
N GLN A 48 -0.17 -7.10 -4.45
CA GLN A 48 0.90 -8.05 -4.80
C GLN A 48 2.28 -7.39 -4.97
N VAL A 49 2.35 -6.06 -4.87
CA VAL A 49 3.59 -5.30 -5.07
C VAL A 49 4.24 -5.04 -3.71
N GLN A 50 5.56 -5.14 -3.67
CA GLN A 50 6.40 -4.73 -2.55
C GLN A 50 7.14 -3.46 -2.95
N ILE A 51 7.01 -2.41 -2.12
CA ILE A 51 7.67 -1.12 -2.31
C ILE A 51 8.49 -0.84 -1.06
N PHE A 52 9.62 -0.22 -1.23
CA PHE A 52 10.54 0.15 -0.17
C PHE A 52 10.58 1.67 -0.04
N PRO A 53 9.63 2.29 0.70
CA PRO A 53 9.68 3.74 0.91
C PRO A 53 10.88 4.10 1.79
N ASP A 54 11.39 5.30 1.64
CA ASP A 54 12.56 5.78 2.38
C ASP A 54 12.40 5.63 3.88
N LEU A 55 11.20 5.93 4.43
CA LEU A 55 10.90 5.66 5.83
C LEU A 55 9.55 4.94 5.97
N VAL A 56 9.57 3.93 6.83
CA VAL A 56 8.37 3.22 7.27
C VAL A 56 8.10 3.60 8.72
N LEU A 57 6.91 4.16 8.97
CA LEU A 57 6.47 4.58 10.30
C LEU A 57 5.54 3.52 10.87
N THR A 58 5.89 2.97 12.03
CA THR A 58 5.04 2.01 12.74
C THR A 58 4.68 2.50 14.13
N SER A 59 3.63 1.95 14.72
CA SER A 59 3.27 2.27 16.10
C SER A 59 4.36 1.75 17.04
N VAL A 60 4.56 2.46 18.15
CA VAL A 60 5.51 2.06 19.22
C VAL A 60 5.02 0.82 19.98
N ASP A 61 3.73 0.50 19.86
CA ASP A 61 3.10 -0.64 20.53
C ASP A 61 3.57 -1.98 19.96
N ARG A 62 3.38 -3.05 20.73
CA ARG A 62 3.77 -4.41 20.33
C ARG A 62 3.21 -4.89 19.00
N GLY A 63 2.11 -4.30 18.52
CA GLY A 63 1.46 -4.66 17.26
C GLY A 63 2.16 -4.13 15.99
N LYS A 64 3.14 -3.21 16.10
CA LYS A 64 3.87 -2.58 14.98
C LYS A 64 2.98 -2.23 13.77
N LYS A 65 1.82 -1.63 14.05
CA LYS A 65 0.88 -1.23 13.01
C LYS A 65 1.52 -0.16 12.10
N LEU A 66 1.37 -0.30 10.80
CA LEU A 66 1.82 0.71 9.84
C LEU A 66 1.03 2.02 10.07
N MET A 67 1.75 3.08 10.41
CA MET A 67 1.20 4.40 10.73
C MET A 67 1.40 5.41 9.60
N GLY A 68 2.35 5.17 8.73
CA GLY A 68 2.62 6.01 7.57
C GLY A 68 3.83 5.54 6.77
N THR A 69 3.94 6.08 5.57
CA THR A 69 5.11 5.93 4.70
C THR A 69 5.61 7.31 4.32
N VAL A 70 6.90 7.45 4.15
CA VAL A 70 7.54 8.71 3.76
C VAL A 70 8.45 8.45 2.58
N GLU A 71 8.37 9.32 1.60
CA GLU A 71 9.29 9.41 0.46
C GLU A 71 9.94 10.77 0.46
N VAL A 72 11.24 10.80 0.21
CA VAL A 72 12.06 12.00 0.15
C VAL A 72 12.59 12.13 -1.26
N GLU A 73 12.25 13.20 -1.94
CA GLU A 73 12.72 13.45 -3.29
C GLU A 73 13.77 14.54 -3.30
N THR A 74 14.67 14.44 -4.25
CA THR A 74 15.60 15.52 -4.62
C THR A 74 15.02 16.32 -5.79
N ALA A 75 15.71 17.36 -6.24
CA ALA A 75 15.22 18.16 -7.37
C ALA A 75 15.13 17.34 -8.66
N GLU A 76 16.06 16.41 -8.84
CA GLU A 76 16.17 15.56 -10.03
C GLU A 76 15.15 14.40 -10.00
N SER A 77 14.80 13.92 -8.80
CA SER A 77 13.88 12.79 -8.64
C SER A 77 12.40 13.20 -8.61
N VAL A 78 12.08 14.50 -8.47
CA VAL A 78 10.69 14.98 -8.64
C VAL A 78 10.31 14.96 -10.12
N ASN A 79 9.96 13.80 -10.64
CA ASN A 79 9.62 13.59 -12.04
C ASN A 79 8.46 12.60 -12.21
N HIS A 80 7.98 12.45 -13.45
CA HIS A 80 6.82 11.62 -13.77
C HIS A 80 7.09 10.12 -13.55
N LEU A 81 8.32 9.65 -13.75
CA LEU A 81 8.66 8.24 -13.58
C LEU A 81 8.58 7.84 -12.10
N GLU A 82 9.11 8.66 -11.19
CA GLU A 82 9.01 8.41 -9.76
C GLU A 82 7.56 8.49 -9.27
N ALA A 83 6.80 9.46 -9.76
CA ALA A 83 5.38 9.57 -9.44
C ALA A 83 4.59 8.32 -9.84
N MET A 84 4.89 7.73 -11.01
CA MET A 84 4.25 6.49 -11.46
C MET A 84 4.80 5.24 -10.76
N ALA A 85 6.12 5.16 -10.58
CA ALA A 85 6.78 3.95 -10.09
C ALA A 85 6.60 3.75 -8.58
N GLN A 86 6.61 4.82 -7.80
CA GLN A 86 6.59 4.76 -6.35
C GLN A 86 5.36 5.46 -5.75
N TRP A 87 5.14 6.76 -6.01
CA TRP A 87 4.09 7.51 -5.32
C TRP A 87 2.69 6.97 -5.60
N ALA A 88 2.41 6.55 -6.86
CA ALA A 88 1.11 5.99 -7.21
C ALA A 88 0.79 4.70 -6.43
N HIS A 89 1.80 3.92 -6.09
CA HIS A 89 1.64 2.75 -5.25
C HIS A 89 1.49 3.13 -3.78
N LEU A 90 2.36 4.00 -3.25
CA LEU A 90 2.32 4.45 -1.87
C LEU A 90 1.00 5.16 -1.54
N GLY A 91 0.47 5.94 -2.48
CA GLY A 91 -0.84 6.59 -2.35
C GLY A 91 -2.04 5.62 -2.24
N ARG A 92 -1.86 4.35 -2.60
CA ARG A 92 -2.86 3.27 -2.43
C ARG A 92 -2.67 2.46 -1.15
N ALA A 93 -1.61 2.74 -0.39
CA ALA A 93 -1.38 2.08 0.88
C ALA A 93 -2.53 2.37 1.87
N ARG A 94 -2.74 1.46 2.84
CA ARG A 94 -3.73 1.67 3.90
C ARG A 94 -3.30 2.72 4.94
N ALA A 95 -2.04 3.14 4.89
CA ALA A 95 -1.47 4.13 5.78
C ALA A 95 -1.23 5.45 5.04
N PRO A 96 -1.23 6.60 5.74
CA PRO A 96 -0.94 7.89 5.13
C PRO A 96 0.41 7.90 4.41
N PHE A 97 0.43 8.45 3.21
CA PHE A 97 1.64 8.68 2.44
C PHE A 97 2.07 10.14 2.57
N HIS A 98 3.30 10.38 3.02
CA HIS A 98 3.90 11.69 3.20
C HIS A 98 5.04 11.88 2.20
N LEU A 99 4.99 12.94 1.43
CA LEU A 99 5.98 13.28 0.42
C LEU A 99 6.80 14.49 0.84
N TYR A 100 8.13 14.37 0.83
CA TYR A 100 9.06 15.45 1.15
C TYR A 100 9.83 15.85 -0.10
N VAL A 101 9.77 17.12 -0.49
CA VAL A 101 10.38 17.64 -1.71
C VAL A 101 11.16 18.94 -1.44
N PRO A 102 12.18 19.29 -2.25
CA PRO A 102 12.83 20.61 -2.16
C PRO A 102 11.81 21.74 -2.32
N ALA A 103 12.04 22.87 -1.66
CA ALA A 103 11.11 24.00 -1.70
C ALA A 103 10.79 24.49 -3.12
N GLY A 104 11.76 24.43 -4.04
CA GLY A 104 11.57 24.81 -5.44
C GLY A 104 10.76 23.80 -6.27
N CYS A 105 10.50 22.60 -5.76
CA CYS A 105 9.83 21.52 -6.50
C CYS A 105 8.38 21.28 -6.05
N VAL A 106 7.86 22.06 -5.12
CA VAL A 106 6.51 21.86 -4.52
C VAL A 106 5.40 21.87 -5.57
N ASP A 107 5.40 22.84 -6.48
CA ASP A 107 4.34 22.97 -7.48
C ASP A 107 4.42 21.85 -8.53
N ILE A 108 5.62 21.41 -8.87
CA ILE A 108 5.83 20.25 -9.75
C ILE A 108 5.30 18.99 -9.07
N ALA A 109 5.65 18.76 -7.80
CA ALA A 109 5.20 17.59 -7.05
C ALA A 109 3.67 17.56 -6.90
N ARG A 110 3.03 18.70 -6.63
CA ARG A 110 1.56 18.80 -6.56
C ARG A 110 0.91 18.45 -7.90
N ARG A 111 1.43 18.99 -9.00
CA ARG A 111 0.93 18.70 -10.35
C ARG A 111 1.06 17.22 -10.67
N LEU A 112 2.24 16.63 -10.44
CA LEU A 112 2.48 15.20 -10.66
C LEU A 112 1.57 14.32 -9.82
N ALA A 113 1.32 14.68 -8.56
CA ALA A 113 0.40 13.94 -7.70
C ALA A 113 -1.03 13.95 -8.26
N VAL A 114 -1.49 15.08 -8.77
CA VAL A 114 -2.83 15.19 -9.39
C VAL A 114 -2.90 14.43 -10.71
N GLU A 115 -1.94 14.62 -11.61
CA GLU A 115 -1.88 13.97 -12.93
C GLU A 115 -1.86 12.44 -12.83
N ASN A 116 -1.16 11.91 -11.81
CA ASN A 116 -1.05 10.46 -11.58
C ASN A 116 -2.08 9.94 -10.56
N SER A 117 -3.05 10.77 -10.13
CA SER A 117 -4.08 10.39 -9.15
C SER A 117 -3.50 9.81 -7.87
N VAL A 118 -2.38 10.37 -7.39
CA VAL A 118 -1.70 9.93 -6.18
C VAL A 118 -2.38 10.52 -4.95
N ASN A 119 -2.83 9.66 -4.04
CA ASN A 119 -3.39 10.11 -2.77
C ASN A 119 -2.26 10.41 -1.77
N VAL A 120 -1.78 11.66 -1.75
CA VAL A 120 -0.77 12.13 -0.82
C VAL A 120 -1.45 12.74 0.40
N ALA A 121 -1.19 12.20 1.59
CA ALA A 121 -1.77 12.72 2.83
C ALA A 121 -1.17 14.09 3.20
N GLU A 122 0.14 14.25 3.05
CA GLU A 122 0.83 15.50 3.31
C GLU A 122 1.99 15.68 2.33
N ILE A 123 2.17 16.91 1.81
CA ILE A 123 3.39 17.32 1.10
C ILE A 123 4.12 18.31 2.00
N TRP A 124 5.38 18.02 2.23
CA TRP A 124 6.30 18.85 3.00
C TRP A 124 7.38 19.38 2.08
N SER A 125 7.68 20.66 2.19
CA SER A 125 8.88 21.20 1.56
C SER A 125 10.06 21.15 2.53
N TYR A 126 11.24 20.91 2.00
CA TYR A 126 12.46 21.11 2.75
C TYR A 126 13.39 22.11 2.04
N HIS A 127 14.15 22.83 2.84
CA HIS A 127 15.14 23.81 2.38
C HIS A 127 16.34 23.77 3.30
N THR A 128 17.54 23.60 2.71
CA THR A 128 18.80 23.53 3.44
C THR A 128 19.56 24.83 3.28
N ILE A 129 19.93 25.46 4.40
CA ILE A 129 20.78 26.64 4.46
C ILE A 129 21.97 26.29 5.35
N GLY A 130 23.16 26.18 4.75
CA GLY A 130 24.34 25.65 5.44
C GLY A 130 24.05 24.24 5.97
N ASP A 131 24.19 24.06 7.29
CA ASP A 131 23.95 22.77 7.93
C ASP A 131 22.52 22.60 8.48
N GLN A 132 21.67 23.58 8.31
CA GLN A 132 20.29 23.52 8.82
C GLN A 132 19.29 23.21 7.72
N THR A 133 18.51 22.15 7.92
CA THR A 133 17.39 21.80 7.06
C THR A 133 16.08 22.13 7.78
N ARG A 134 15.24 22.94 7.14
CA ARG A 134 13.89 23.31 7.62
C ARG A 134 12.84 22.54 6.84
N PHE A 135 11.82 22.06 7.54
CA PHE A 135 10.69 21.34 6.96
C PHE A 135 9.42 22.19 7.16
N THR A 136 8.69 22.43 6.10
CA THR A 136 7.44 23.21 6.11
C THR A 136 6.31 22.40 5.48
N LEU A 137 5.19 22.25 6.19
CA LEU A 137 4.00 21.61 5.62
C LEU A 137 3.39 22.55 4.58
N VAL A 138 3.25 22.08 3.33
CA VAL A 138 2.74 22.88 2.21
C VAL A 138 1.40 22.39 1.68
N HIS A 139 1.06 21.13 1.95
CA HIS A 139 -0.24 20.55 1.60
C HIS A 139 -0.62 19.48 2.61
N ARG A 140 -1.91 19.47 2.98
CA ARG A 140 -2.52 18.39 3.75
C ARG A 140 -3.85 18.02 3.11
N ALA A 141 -4.00 16.75 2.77
CA ALA A 141 -5.28 16.25 2.31
C ALA A 141 -6.34 16.39 3.43
N PRO A 142 -7.58 16.73 3.09
CA PRO A 142 -8.65 16.72 4.07
C PRO A 142 -8.77 15.32 4.66
N THR A 143 -8.68 15.21 5.98
CA THR A 143 -8.96 13.95 6.66
C THR A 143 -10.38 13.56 6.31
N PRO A 144 -10.64 12.34 5.78
CA PRO A 144 -12.01 11.91 5.61
C PRO A 144 -12.64 11.94 7.00
N GLU A 145 -13.54 12.88 7.23
CA GLU A 145 -14.37 12.85 8.42
C GLU A 145 -15.02 11.47 8.42
N VAL A 146 -14.72 10.68 9.45
CA VAL A 146 -15.50 9.50 9.76
C VAL A 146 -16.90 10.07 10.00
N ARG A 147 -17.73 10.06 8.95
CA ARG A 147 -19.17 10.28 9.12
C ARG A 147 -19.58 9.25 10.16
N LYS A 148 -19.73 9.71 11.40
CA LYS A 148 -20.49 8.97 12.39
C LYS A 148 -21.83 8.76 11.70
N VAL A 149 -22.05 7.53 11.21
CA VAL A 149 -23.36 7.11 10.76
C VAL A 149 -24.22 7.33 12.00
N SER A 150 -24.95 8.44 12.00
CA SER A 150 -25.99 8.66 12.97
C SER A 150 -26.89 7.46 12.83
N GLU A 151 -26.87 6.62 13.83
CA GLU A 151 -27.75 5.49 13.99
C GLU A 151 -29.16 5.94 13.59
N PRO A 152 -29.81 5.32 12.60
CA PRO A 152 -31.14 5.74 12.22
C PRO A 152 -32.01 5.64 13.47
N ALA A 153 -32.55 6.78 13.88
CA ALA A 153 -33.47 6.87 15.01
C ALA A 153 -34.47 5.72 14.90
N ARG A 154 -34.44 4.80 15.86
CA ARG A 154 -35.39 3.71 15.98
C ARG A 154 -36.79 4.35 15.89
N ALA A 155 -37.42 4.15 14.76
CA ALA A 155 -38.85 4.48 14.60
C ALA A 155 -39.62 3.78 15.72
N ARG A 156 -40.22 4.56 16.60
CA ARG A 156 -41.14 4.06 17.63
C ARG A 156 -42.27 3.29 16.87
N PRO A 157 -42.60 2.06 17.26
CA PRO A 157 -43.69 1.35 16.66
C PRO A 157 -45.00 2.12 16.95
N ALA A 158 -45.65 2.59 15.91
CA ALA A 158 -47.00 3.16 15.99
C ALA A 158 -47.93 2.10 16.53
N ALA A 159 -48.70 2.49 17.53
CA ALA A 159 -49.70 1.70 18.19
C ALA A 159 -50.70 1.16 17.15
N ARG A 160 -50.78 -0.17 17.04
CA ARG A 160 -51.85 -0.88 16.30
C ARG A 160 -53.18 -0.72 17.02
N THR A 161 -54.03 0.10 16.47
CA THR A 161 -55.48 0.05 16.79
C THR A 161 -56.05 -1.21 16.19
N VAL A 162 -56.63 -2.01 17.08
CA VAL A 162 -57.34 -3.25 16.78
C VAL A 162 -58.77 -2.89 16.33
N ALA A 163 -59.20 -3.41 15.22
CA ALA A 163 -60.64 -3.58 14.89
C ALA A 163 -60.89 -4.93 14.20
N PRO A 164 -62.02 -5.58 14.44
CA PRO A 164 -62.16 -7.02 14.47
C PRO A 164 -62.64 -7.67 13.17
N ALA A 165 -62.53 -8.96 13.19
CA ALA A 165 -62.79 -9.99 12.20
C ALA A 165 -64.14 -9.91 11.43
N ARG A 166 -64.12 -10.43 10.21
CA ARG A 166 -65.16 -11.31 9.72
C ARG A 166 -64.69 -12.32 8.70
N ALA A 167 -65.13 -13.52 8.91
CA ALA A 167 -64.85 -14.78 8.26
C ALA A 167 -65.44 -14.92 6.82
N ALA A 168 -64.78 -15.77 6.02
CA ALA A 168 -65.35 -16.76 5.09
C ALA A 168 -64.21 -17.46 4.37
N ALA A 169 -63.88 -18.65 4.61
CA ALA A 169 -64.34 -19.97 4.21
C ALA A 169 -64.18 -20.35 2.71
N LYS A 170 -63.47 -21.52 2.57
CA LYS A 170 -63.57 -22.50 1.47
C LYS A 170 -62.68 -22.19 0.21
N LYS A 171 -61.85 -23.09 -0.25
CA LYS A 171 -61.91 -24.51 -0.61
C LYS A 171 -60.59 -24.86 -1.31
N ARG A 172 -59.81 -25.88 -0.83
CA ARG A 172 -59.53 -27.17 -1.48
C ARG A 172 -59.05 -27.21 -2.93
N ARG A 173 -57.89 -27.74 -3.13
CA ARG A 173 -57.45 -28.93 -3.88
C ARG A 173 -55.95 -28.86 -4.08
N GLU A 174 -55.16 -29.73 -3.48
CA GLU A 174 -54.74 -31.08 -3.90
C GLU A 174 -54.21 -31.12 -5.34
N ALA A 175 -52.90 -31.33 -5.43
CA ALA A 175 -52.26 -32.41 -6.19
C ALA A 175 -50.71 -32.28 -6.16
N GLU A 176 -50.08 -33.20 -5.46
CA GLU A 176 -48.79 -33.81 -5.78
C GLU A 176 -49.10 -34.94 -6.83
N PRO A 177 -48.15 -35.68 -7.42
CA PRO A 177 -46.67 -35.70 -7.39
C PRO A 177 -46.04 -35.96 -8.78
N ALA A 178 -44.72 -36.05 -8.85
CA ALA A 178 -43.91 -37.08 -9.51
C ALA A 178 -42.54 -36.53 -9.93
N ARG A 179 -41.48 -36.88 -9.21
CA ARG A 179 -40.55 -37.97 -9.50
C ARG A 179 -39.96 -37.97 -10.92
N ARG A 180 -38.69 -37.62 -11.09
CA ARG A 180 -37.76 -38.54 -11.76
C ARG A 180 -36.27 -38.17 -11.45
N LYS A 181 -35.62 -39.20 -11.01
CA LYS A 181 -34.22 -39.46 -10.82
C LYS A 181 -33.50 -39.48 -12.18
N SER A 182 -32.25 -39.05 -12.22
CA SER A 182 -31.15 -39.79 -12.86
C SER A 182 -29.81 -39.16 -12.51
N ALA A 183 -28.98 -39.93 -11.85
CA ALA A 183 -27.51 -39.88 -11.84
C ALA A 183 -27.06 -41.03 -12.76
N PRO A 184 -25.76 -41.32 -12.90
CA PRO A 184 -24.55 -40.54 -13.19
C PRO A 184 -23.78 -41.10 -14.41
N THR A 185 -22.81 -40.41 -14.92
CA THR A 185 -21.81 -41.08 -15.78
C THR A 185 -20.40 -40.67 -15.41
N ARG A 186 -19.70 -41.68 -14.93
CA ARG A 186 -18.24 -41.75 -14.83
C ARG A 186 -17.68 -41.82 -16.25
N SER A 187 -16.56 -41.20 -16.49
CA SER A 187 -15.58 -41.69 -17.46
C SER A 187 -14.17 -41.40 -16.95
N ALA A 188 -13.48 -42.47 -16.84
CA ALA A 188 -12.07 -42.62 -16.49
C ALA A 188 -11.23 -42.65 -17.79
N GLY A 189 -9.98 -42.26 -17.68
CA GLY A 189 -8.95 -42.44 -18.70
C GLY A 189 -7.72 -41.64 -18.28
N LYS A 190 -6.80 -42.24 -17.57
CA LYS A 190 -5.61 -43.04 -17.88
C LYS A 190 -4.49 -42.19 -18.52
N THR A 191 -3.46 -41.94 -17.69
CA THR A 191 -2.03 -42.32 -17.80
C THR A 191 -1.19 -41.85 -18.99
N SER A 192 -0.08 -41.17 -18.69
CA SER A 192 1.31 -41.40 -19.12
C SER A 192 2.22 -40.40 -18.37
N ARG A 193 3.00 -40.72 -17.52
CA ARG A 193 4.31 -41.34 -17.27
C ARG A 193 5.31 -41.22 -18.43
N THR A 194 6.27 -40.31 -18.33
CA THR A 194 7.68 -40.45 -18.83
C THR A 194 8.55 -39.40 -18.14
N LYS A 195 9.47 -39.83 -17.32
CA LYS A 195 10.95 -40.02 -17.39
C LYS A 195 11.74 -38.70 -17.27
N ARG A 196 12.35 -38.53 -16.14
CA ARG A 196 13.79 -38.52 -15.77
C ARG A 196 14.79 -38.19 -16.90
N SER A 197 15.57 -37.11 -16.65
CA SER A 197 17.05 -37.06 -16.88
C SER A 197 17.54 -35.84 -16.09
N ALA A 198 18.30 -36.03 -15.03
CA ALA A 198 19.72 -36.24 -14.96
C ALA A 198 20.51 -34.94 -15.16
N ALA A 199 21.07 -34.46 -14.03
CA ALA A 199 22.12 -33.46 -13.95
C ALA A 199 23.42 -33.97 -14.61
N PRO A 200 24.35 -33.07 -14.89
CA PRO A 200 25.74 -33.39 -14.60
C PRO A 200 26.40 -32.40 -13.62
N LYS A 201 27.21 -33.04 -12.81
CA LYS A 201 28.19 -32.52 -11.87
C LYS A 201 29.41 -31.95 -12.60
N ALA A 202 30.02 -30.99 -11.91
CA ALA A 202 31.46 -30.80 -11.69
C ALA A 202 32.36 -30.32 -12.83
N ALA A 203 33.05 -29.23 -12.55
CA ALA A 203 34.53 -29.29 -12.56
C ALA A 203 35.12 -28.12 -11.77
N SER A 204 35.84 -28.45 -10.75
CA SER A 204 36.89 -27.77 -10.01
C SER A 204 38.10 -27.58 -10.94
N THR A 205 38.77 -26.44 -10.82
CA THR A 205 40.25 -26.27 -10.92
C THR A 205 40.56 -24.83 -10.58
N ARG A 206 41.21 -24.61 -9.48
CA ARG A 206 42.61 -24.65 -9.11
C ARG A 206 43.36 -23.32 -9.37
N THR A 207 43.61 -22.65 -8.27
CA THR A 207 44.83 -21.94 -7.84
C THR A 207 45.87 -21.54 -8.92
N MET A 208 46.17 -20.25 -8.97
CA MET A 208 47.59 -19.86 -9.09
C MET A 208 47.88 -18.52 -8.40
N LYS A 209 48.75 -18.60 -7.41
CA LYS A 209 49.50 -17.61 -6.67
C LYS A 209 50.71 -17.22 -7.53
N ARG A 210 51.05 -15.92 -7.62
CA ARG A 210 52.38 -15.30 -7.86
C ARG A 210 52.12 -13.84 -8.27
N LYS A 211 52.73 -12.90 -7.79
CA LYS A 211 53.92 -12.47 -6.99
C LYS A 211 53.64 -11.06 -6.54
#